data_52ddc943c1aa066531c60ce754c9b403
#
_entry.id   52ddc943c1aa066531c60ce754c9b403
#
_cell.length_a   1.000
_cell.length_b   1.000
_cell.length_c   1.000
_cell.angle_alpha   90.00
_cell.angle_beta   90.00
_cell.angle_gamma   90.00
#
_symmetry.space_group_name_H-M   'P 1'
#
loop_
_entity.id
_entity.type
_entity.pdbx_description
1 polymer ?
#
loop_
_entity_poly.entity_id
_entity_poly.type
_entity_poly.pdbx_seq_one_letter_code
_entity_poly.pdbx_strand_id
1 'polypeptide(L)'
;MYSLALFAQELDYHPLLKEGKVWNYLYRDVNVWEQYEKTEEHSYVINGDTIIDDKSYKKMYHLTPDGTSFCCALREENRQVQMYVDITDENNPLHDYYLTSGEILLYDFNLPPGESYYISWMKFEYVSSFVKDFYDRQFTTHHYLHFLYPQDENYPSSDMYIVEGVGTRDGWNIMDLWRTLPTNGIYQVEDFKSCYEDGECIFTIEDFQQIYTDIKSVNNTHKSTATVYNLQGQRLTDKPQNGIYIQNGKKVVVK
;
A
#
# COMPACT_ATOMS: atom_id res chain seq x y z
N MET A 1 16.14 -15.88 38.18
CA MET A 1 15.37 -14.93 37.40
C MET A 1 15.54 -15.32 35.93
N TYR A 2 14.64 -16.12 35.37
CA TYR A 2 14.71 -16.57 33.98
C TYR A 2 14.02 -15.52 33.12
N SER A 3 14.81 -14.85 32.26
CA SER A 3 14.29 -13.98 31.21
C SER A 3 13.63 -14.88 30.16
N LEU A 4 12.30 -14.86 30.08
CA LEU A 4 11.57 -15.37 28.93
C LEU A 4 11.81 -14.37 27.77
N ALA A 5 12.77 -14.71 26.91
CA ALA A 5 12.83 -14.10 25.60
C ALA A 5 11.59 -14.57 24.83
N LEU A 6 10.60 -13.70 24.70
CA LEU A 6 9.58 -13.88 23.66
C LEU A 6 10.31 -13.81 22.32
N PHE A 7 10.55 -14.97 21.71
CA PHE A 7 10.82 -15.04 20.30
C PHE A 7 9.53 -14.62 19.61
N ALA A 8 9.45 -13.38 19.15
CA ALA A 8 8.51 -13.03 18.11
C ALA A 8 8.84 -13.97 16.94
N GLN A 9 7.91 -14.83 16.57
CA GLN A 9 8.04 -15.66 15.39
C GLN A 9 8.13 -14.67 14.23
N GLU A 10 9.30 -14.55 13.63
CA GLU A 10 9.47 -13.78 12.40
C GLU A 10 8.60 -14.50 11.37
N LEU A 11 7.51 -13.87 10.97
CA LEU A 11 6.66 -14.40 9.93
C LEU A 11 7.47 -14.44 8.64
N ASP A 12 7.36 -15.55 7.93
CA ASP A 12 8.02 -15.69 6.65
C ASP A 12 7.56 -14.58 5.71
N TYR A 13 8.50 -13.88 5.12
CA TYR A 13 8.23 -12.85 4.11
C TYR A 13 7.48 -13.45 2.93
N HIS A 14 6.39 -12.83 2.51
CA HIS A 14 5.62 -13.25 1.35
C HIS A 14 6.08 -12.45 0.11
N PRO A 15 6.84 -13.06 -0.82
CA PRO A 15 7.35 -12.35 -1.98
C PRO A 15 6.25 -11.85 -2.91
N LEU A 16 6.45 -10.64 -3.44
CA LEU A 16 5.58 -10.09 -4.48
C LEU A 16 5.79 -10.84 -5.80
N LEU A 17 7.06 -11.18 -6.12
CA LEU A 17 7.44 -11.69 -7.42
C LEU A 17 7.48 -13.22 -7.45
N LYS A 18 6.41 -13.82 -7.95
CA LYS A 18 6.32 -15.25 -8.20
C LYS A 18 5.88 -15.52 -9.64
N GLU A 19 6.52 -16.50 -10.29
CA GLU A 19 6.16 -16.91 -11.65
C GLU A 19 4.69 -17.29 -11.74
N GLY A 20 3.97 -16.78 -12.75
CA GLY A 20 2.56 -17.05 -12.96
C GLY A 20 1.62 -16.29 -12.02
N LYS A 21 2.11 -15.40 -11.15
CA LYS A 21 1.25 -14.55 -10.31
C LYS A 21 0.48 -13.57 -11.19
N VAL A 22 -0.81 -13.37 -10.88
CA VAL A 22 -1.74 -12.56 -11.67
C VAL A 22 -2.49 -11.58 -10.77
N TRP A 23 -2.56 -10.33 -11.18
CA TRP A 23 -3.43 -9.30 -10.61
C TRP A 23 -4.51 -8.96 -11.61
N ASN A 24 -5.78 -9.02 -11.22
CA ASN A 24 -6.93 -8.70 -12.03
C ASN A 24 -7.52 -7.35 -11.64
N TYR A 25 -7.92 -6.59 -12.62
CA TYR A 25 -8.47 -5.24 -12.50
C TYR A 25 -9.75 -5.08 -13.29
N LEU A 26 -10.57 -4.14 -12.87
CA LEU A 26 -11.63 -3.57 -13.67
C LEU A 26 -11.16 -2.21 -14.18
N TYR A 27 -10.81 -2.13 -15.46
CA TYR A 27 -10.50 -0.88 -16.12
C TYR A 27 -11.77 -0.13 -16.44
N ARG A 28 -11.82 1.16 -16.14
CA ARG A 28 -12.90 2.06 -16.49
C ARG A 28 -12.36 3.29 -17.20
N ASP A 29 -12.86 3.56 -18.40
CA ASP A 29 -12.63 4.79 -19.15
C ASP A 29 -13.90 5.63 -19.06
N VAL A 30 -13.84 6.76 -18.38
CA VAL A 30 -15.00 7.59 -18.03
C VAL A 30 -14.85 8.97 -18.64
N ASN A 31 -15.85 9.38 -19.42
CA ASN A 31 -16.02 10.74 -19.90
C ASN A 31 -17.35 11.29 -19.38
N VAL A 32 -17.30 12.10 -18.32
CA VAL A 32 -18.52 12.65 -17.68
C VAL A 32 -19.25 13.66 -18.56
N TRP A 33 -18.56 14.31 -19.51
CA TRP A 33 -19.15 15.30 -20.41
C TRP A 33 -20.00 14.63 -21.50
N GLU A 34 -19.53 13.46 -21.97
CA GLU A 34 -20.23 12.69 -23.00
C GLU A 34 -21.15 11.63 -22.40
N GLN A 35 -21.20 11.52 -21.07
CA GLN A 35 -21.92 10.48 -20.33
C GLN A 35 -21.53 9.07 -20.81
N TYR A 36 -20.25 8.91 -21.09
CA TYR A 36 -19.68 7.67 -21.59
C TYR A 36 -18.89 6.97 -20.48
N GLU A 37 -19.09 5.66 -20.39
CA GLU A 37 -18.29 4.77 -19.56
C GLU A 37 -18.05 3.46 -20.31
N LYS A 38 -16.76 3.13 -20.50
CA LYS A 38 -16.34 1.83 -21.01
C LYS A 38 -15.69 1.07 -19.86
N THR A 39 -16.03 -0.20 -19.72
CA THR A 39 -15.51 -1.08 -18.67
C THR A 39 -14.89 -2.31 -19.31
N GLU A 40 -13.67 -2.66 -18.95
CA GLU A 40 -12.95 -3.82 -19.47
C GLU A 40 -12.21 -4.55 -18.34
N GLU A 41 -11.94 -5.85 -18.52
CA GLU A 41 -11.10 -6.60 -17.61
C GLU A 41 -9.66 -6.52 -18.10
N HIS A 42 -8.77 -6.08 -17.20
CA HIS A 42 -7.34 -6.04 -17.41
C HIS A 42 -6.66 -6.98 -16.42
N SER A 43 -5.50 -7.49 -16.78
CA SER A 43 -4.68 -8.28 -15.86
C SER A 43 -3.21 -7.95 -16.03
N TYR A 44 -2.45 -8.05 -14.94
CA TYR A 44 -1.00 -8.05 -14.97
C TYR A 44 -0.50 -9.43 -14.57
N VAL A 45 0.46 -9.96 -15.29
CA VAL A 45 1.01 -11.30 -15.04
C VAL A 45 2.53 -11.31 -15.06
N ILE A 46 3.12 -11.99 -14.08
CA ILE A 46 4.55 -12.30 -14.10
C ILE A 46 4.76 -13.53 -14.97
N ASN A 47 5.59 -13.38 -16.03
CA ASN A 47 5.87 -14.47 -16.94
C ASN A 47 7.30 -14.37 -17.50
N GLY A 48 8.16 -15.25 -17.02
CA GLY A 48 9.54 -15.40 -17.43
C GLY A 48 10.51 -14.36 -16.87
N ASP A 49 11.77 -14.58 -17.15
CA ASP A 49 12.89 -13.80 -16.63
C ASP A 49 13.57 -12.97 -17.72
N THR A 50 14.28 -11.93 -17.31
CA THR A 50 15.19 -11.16 -18.16
C THR A 50 16.41 -10.72 -17.36
N ILE A 51 17.48 -10.34 -18.07
CA ILE A 51 18.69 -9.77 -17.46
C ILE A 51 18.87 -8.35 -18.01
N ILE A 52 19.02 -7.40 -17.10
CA ILE A 52 19.28 -5.98 -17.41
C ILE A 52 20.45 -5.55 -16.53
N ASP A 53 21.54 -5.05 -17.14
CA ASP A 53 22.74 -4.61 -16.44
C ASP A 53 23.26 -5.65 -15.41
N ASP A 54 23.39 -6.91 -15.87
CA ASP A 54 23.84 -8.07 -15.08
C ASP A 54 22.95 -8.45 -13.88
N LYS A 55 21.77 -7.86 -13.75
CA LYS A 55 20.77 -8.19 -12.73
C LYS A 55 19.62 -9.00 -13.32
N SER A 56 19.11 -9.97 -12.56
CA SER A 56 17.96 -10.79 -12.94
C SER A 56 16.66 -10.13 -12.54
N TYR A 57 15.69 -10.08 -13.46
CA TYR A 57 14.36 -9.53 -13.27
C TYR A 57 13.29 -10.50 -13.72
N LYS A 58 12.12 -10.45 -13.10
CA LYS A 58 10.87 -11.02 -13.61
C LYS A 58 10.23 -10.06 -14.60
N LYS A 59 9.69 -10.59 -15.70
CA LYS A 59 8.93 -9.79 -16.67
C LYS A 59 7.48 -9.69 -16.26
N MET A 60 6.94 -8.47 -16.26
CA MET A 60 5.53 -8.17 -16.06
C MET A 60 4.87 -7.86 -17.41
N TYR A 61 3.76 -8.50 -17.69
CA TYR A 61 2.95 -8.25 -18.88
C TYR A 61 1.58 -7.71 -18.49
N HIS A 62 1.09 -6.77 -19.28
CA HIS A 62 -0.27 -6.25 -19.20
C HIS A 62 -1.13 -6.94 -20.25
N LEU A 63 -2.23 -7.53 -19.81
CA LEU A 63 -3.21 -8.23 -20.61
C LEU A 63 -4.48 -7.42 -20.67
N THR A 64 -4.94 -7.12 -21.88
CA THR A 64 -6.21 -6.42 -22.16
C THR A 64 -7.01 -7.22 -23.18
N PRO A 65 -8.27 -6.88 -23.43
CA PRO A 65 -9.04 -7.48 -24.51
C PRO A 65 -8.39 -7.35 -25.90
N ASP A 66 -7.57 -6.30 -26.11
CA ASP A 66 -6.90 -6.02 -27.37
C ASP A 66 -5.58 -6.79 -27.54
N GLY A 67 -5.05 -7.38 -26.47
CA GLY A 67 -3.83 -8.17 -26.53
C GLY A 67 -2.97 -8.13 -25.28
N THR A 68 -1.73 -8.55 -25.45
CA THR A 68 -0.72 -8.61 -24.38
C THR A 68 0.46 -7.72 -24.74
N SER A 69 0.87 -6.85 -23.83
CA SER A 69 2.05 -5.99 -23.97
C SER A 69 3.02 -6.20 -22.82
N PHE A 70 4.31 -6.05 -23.07
CA PHE A 70 5.31 -5.97 -22.00
C PHE A 70 5.11 -4.66 -21.22
N CYS A 71 5.08 -4.75 -19.90
CA CYS A 71 4.84 -3.61 -19.03
C CYS A 71 6.16 -3.10 -18.43
N CYS A 72 6.81 -3.95 -17.65
CA CYS A 72 8.05 -3.62 -16.95
C CYS A 72 8.81 -4.90 -16.54
N ALA A 73 10.01 -4.70 -16.00
CA ALA A 73 10.77 -5.77 -15.35
C ALA A 73 10.86 -5.48 -13.84
N LEU A 74 10.62 -6.48 -13.01
CA LEU A 74 10.58 -6.36 -11.56
C LEU A 74 11.68 -7.23 -10.94
N ARG A 75 12.37 -6.69 -9.93
CA ARG A 75 13.35 -7.41 -9.13
C ARG A 75 13.01 -7.28 -7.65
N GLU A 76 13.09 -8.38 -6.94
CA GLU A 76 12.85 -8.41 -5.51
C GLU A 76 14.05 -9.03 -4.81
N GLU A 77 14.66 -8.26 -3.94
CA GLU A 77 15.84 -8.66 -3.20
C GLU A 77 15.86 -7.98 -1.83
N ASN A 78 16.21 -8.72 -0.78
CA ASN A 78 16.29 -8.18 0.58
C ASN A 78 15.02 -7.42 1.02
N ARG A 79 13.83 -7.95 0.71
CA ARG A 79 12.52 -7.32 1.01
C ARG A 79 12.34 -5.93 0.39
N GLN A 80 13.05 -5.65 -0.68
CA GLN A 80 12.85 -4.48 -1.52
C GLN A 80 12.39 -4.92 -2.90
N VAL A 81 11.39 -4.24 -3.43
CA VAL A 81 10.89 -4.45 -4.79
C VAL A 81 11.31 -3.28 -5.65
N GLN A 82 12.00 -3.56 -6.72
CA GLN A 82 12.48 -2.59 -7.70
C GLN A 82 11.83 -2.87 -9.04
N MET A 83 11.50 -1.80 -9.75
CA MET A 83 10.89 -1.84 -11.08
C MET A 83 11.84 -1.17 -12.08
N TYR A 84 12.09 -1.84 -13.18
CA TYR A 84 12.79 -1.27 -14.33
C TYR A 84 11.76 -0.93 -15.42
N VAL A 85 11.74 0.34 -15.81
CA VAL A 85 10.85 0.86 -16.85
C VAL A 85 11.70 1.36 -18.02
N ASP A 86 11.30 1.00 -19.23
CA ASP A 86 11.86 1.58 -20.46
C ASP A 86 10.80 2.49 -21.12
N ILE A 87 11.00 3.79 -20.99
CA ILE A 87 10.10 4.80 -21.57
C ILE A 87 10.48 5.18 -23.01
N THR A 88 11.46 4.50 -23.63
CA THR A 88 11.77 4.72 -25.05
C THR A 88 10.76 4.03 -25.99
N ASP A 89 10.01 3.06 -25.46
CA ASP A 89 8.90 2.40 -26.15
C ASP A 89 7.58 3.13 -25.85
N GLU A 90 7.10 3.90 -26.82
CA GLU A 90 5.82 4.64 -26.72
C GLU A 90 4.59 3.73 -26.55
N ASN A 91 4.72 2.43 -26.84
CA ASN A 91 3.65 1.46 -26.60
C ASN A 91 3.71 0.85 -25.18
N ASN A 92 4.73 1.19 -24.39
CA ASN A 92 4.79 0.74 -23.01
C ASN A 92 3.67 1.37 -22.19
N PRO A 93 2.82 0.60 -21.50
CA PRO A 93 1.71 1.15 -20.71
C PRO A 93 2.16 2.08 -19.58
N LEU A 94 3.46 2.09 -19.23
CA LEU A 94 4.03 2.99 -18.22
C LEU A 94 4.76 4.20 -18.82
N HIS A 95 4.80 4.34 -20.14
CA HIS A 95 5.53 5.41 -20.85
C HIS A 95 5.17 6.82 -20.30
N ASP A 96 3.90 7.10 -20.12
CA ASP A 96 3.41 8.42 -19.70
C ASP A 96 3.53 8.69 -18.19
N TYR A 97 3.90 7.67 -17.40
CA TYR A 97 3.95 7.77 -15.93
C TYR A 97 5.34 8.06 -15.39
N TYR A 98 6.38 7.83 -16.18
CA TYR A 98 7.77 7.99 -15.74
C TYR A 98 8.52 8.97 -16.65
N LEU A 99 9.38 9.79 -16.03
CA LEU A 99 10.15 10.81 -16.74
C LEU A 99 11.48 10.28 -17.29
N THR A 100 11.94 9.13 -16.80
CA THR A 100 13.22 8.53 -17.17
C THR A 100 13.13 7.02 -17.16
N SER A 101 13.81 6.37 -18.12
CA SER A 101 14.06 4.93 -18.05
C SER A 101 15.01 4.60 -16.90
N GLY A 102 14.89 3.42 -16.33
CA GLY A 102 15.78 2.90 -15.31
C GLY A 102 15.12 2.15 -14.18
N GLU A 103 15.90 1.84 -13.15
CA GLU A 103 15.46 1.13 -11.96
C GLU A 103 14.87 2.10 -10.93
N ILE A 104 13.70 1.79 -10.41
CA ILE A 104 12.94 2.58 -9.44
C ILE A 104 12.61 1.70 -8.26
N LEU A 105 12.88 2.16 -7.03
CA LEU A 105 12.44 1.48 -5.81
C LEU A 105 10.92 1.60 -5.67
N LEU A 106 10.21 0.47 -5.79
CA LEU A 106 8.75 0.42 -5.71
C LEU A 106 8.28 0.24 -4.25
N TYR A 107 8.89 -0.72 -3.53
CA TYR A 107 8.58 -1.00 -2.11
C TYR A 107 9.87 -1.24 -1.32
N ASP A 108 9.88 -0.77 -0.07
CA ASP A 108 10.90 -1.11 0.92
C ASP A 108 10.26 -1.57 2.24
N PHE A 109 10.28 -2.88 2.46
CA PHE A 109 9.71 -3.51 3.67
C PHE A 109 10.72 -3.61 4.84
N ASN A 110 11.90 -3.01 4.72
CA ASN A 110 12.93 -3.02 5.77
C ASN A 110 12.99 -1.73 6.56
N LEU A 111 12.20 -0.72 6.20
CA LEU A 111 12.29 0.58 6.85
C LEU A 111 11.92 0.52 8.34
N PRO A 112 12.71 1.13 9.23
CA PRO A 112 12.30 1.36 10.61
C PRO A 112 11.16 2.39 10.66
N PRO A 113 10.29 2.35 11.70
CA PRO A 113 9.25 3.35 11.90
C PRO A 113 9.80 4.79 11.92
N GLY A 114 9.17 5.68 11.14
CA GLY A 114 9.55 7.07 10.96
C GLY A 114 10.54 7.32 9.81
N GLU A 115 11.16 6.28 9.26
CA GLU A 115 12.00 6.41 8.07
C GLU A 115 11.15 6.47 6.80
N SER A 116 11.75 6.97 5.72
CA SER A 116 11.01 7.24 4.49
C SER A 116 11.82 6.89 3.25
N TYR A 117 11.11 6.53 2.18
CA TYR A 117 11.67 6.48 0.83
C TYR A 117 10.86 7.35 -0.13
N TYR A 118 11.40 7.58 -1.32
CA TYR A 118 10.81 8.46 -2.31
C TYR A 118 10.68 7.74 -3.65
N ILE A 119 9.53 7.92 -4.30
CA ILE A 119 9.34 7.56 -5.70
C ILE A 119 9.01 8.86 -6.43
N SER A 120 9.92 9.32 -7.28
CA SER A 120 9.82 10.63 -7.91
C SER A 120 9.68 11.74 -6.85
N TRP A 121 8.58 12.48 -6.84
CA TRP A 121 8.29 13.54 -5.85
C TRP A 121 7.43 13.08 -4.67
N MET A 122 6.94 11.86 -4.68
CA MET A 122 6.13 11.30 -3.58
C MET A 122 7.01 10.77 -2.47
N LYS A 123 6.59 11.00 -1.21
CA LYS A 123 7.22 10.47 -0.01
C LYS A 123 6.35 9.39 0.61
N PHE A 124 6.98 8.30 1.02
CA PHE A 124 6.35 7.21 1.77
C PHE A 124 7.08 7.07 3.11
N GLU A 125 6.41 7.41 4.19
CA GLU A 125 6.94 7.31 5.55
C GLU A 125 6.38 6.07 6.23
N TYR A 126 7.24 5.15 6.63
CA TYR A 126 6.82 3.92 7.29
C TYR A 126 6.37 4.20 8.72
N VAL A 127 5.20 3.68 9.08
CA VAL A 127 4.60 3.86 10.41
C VAL A 127 4.73 2.59 11.24
N SER A 128 4.23 1.46 10.71
CA SER A 128 4.16 0.19 11.42
C SER A 128 3.81 -0.96 10.48
N SER A 129 3.87 -2.18 10.98
CA SER A 129 3.27 -3.35 10.32
C SER A 129 2.42 -4.14 11.29
N PHE A 130 1.51 -4.91 10.74
CA PHE A 130 0.68 -5.86 11.48
C PHE A 130 0.39 -7.08 10.61
N VAL A 131 0.01 -8.18 11.26
CA VAL A 131 -0.37 -9.41 10.59
C VAL A 131 -1.87 -9.56 10.66
N LYS A 132 -2.46 -10.00 9.56
CA LYS A 132 -3.87 -10.31 9.48
C LYS A 132 -4.10 -11.64 8.76
N ASP A 133 -5.04 -12.42 9.31
CA ASP A 133 -5.48 -13.67 8.69
C ASP A 133 -6.57 -13.35 7.65
N PHE A 134 -6.36 -13.86 6.44
CA PHE A 134 -7.35 -13.89 5.38
C PHE A 134 -7.49 -15.33 4.90
N TYR A 135 -8.68 -15.90 5.04
CA TYR A 135 -8.94 -17.32 4.79
C TYR A 135 -8.02 -18.23 5.66
N ASP A 136 -7.15 -19.00 5.03
CA ASP A 136 -6.16 -19.89 5.65
C ASP A 136 -4.72 -19.37 5.58
N ARG A 137 -4.54 -18.11 5.17
CA ARG A 137 -3.24 -17.46 4.95
C ARG A 137 -3.07 -16.25 5.86
N GLN A 138 -1.83 -16.03 6.31
CA GLN A 138 -1.42 -14.85 7.04
C GLN A 138 -0.70 -13.88 6.11
N PHE A 139 -1.07 -12.61 6.17
CA PHE A 139 -0.42 -11.56 5.42
C PHE A 139 0.12 -10.48 6.35
N THR A 140 1.37 -10.09 6.11
CA THR A 140 1.95 -8.90 6.73
C THR A 140 1.50 -7.68 5.93
N THR A 141 0.91 -6.73 6.63
CA THR A 141 0.47 -5.45 6.07
C THR A 141 1.32 -4.34 6.66
N HIS A 142 1.92 -3.55 5.80
CA HIS A 142 2.73 -2.38 6.15
C HIS A 142 1.90 -1.12 6.01
N HIS A 143 1.92 -0.29 7.04
CA HIS A 143 1.26 1.01 7.06
C HIS A 143 2.27 2.12 6.78
N TYR A 144 2.01 2.92 5.76
CA TYR A 144 2.76 4.11 5.40
C TYR A 144 1.87 5.36 5.44
N LEU A 145 2.48 6.50 5.72
CA LEU A 145 1.93 7.80 5.36
C LEU A 145 2.45 8.18 3.98
N HIS A 146 1.54 8.34 3.05
CA HIS A 146 1.83 8.78 1.69
C HIS A 146 1.64 10.29 1.56
N PHE A 147 2.67 10.98 1.08
CA PHE A 147 2.69 12.42 0.83
C PHE A 147 2.85 12.63 -0.68
N LEU A 148 1.80 13.11 -1.32
CA LEU A 148 1.83 13.39 -2.76
C LEU A 148 2.77 14.56 -3.06
N TYR A 149 2.65 15.63 -2.29
CA TYR A 149 3.51 16.82 -2.37
C TYR A 149 4.06 17.11 -0.97
N PRO A 150 5.18 16.48 -0.55
CA PRO A 150 5.68 16.58 0.82
C PRO A 150 6.13 17.98 1.23
N GLN A 151 6.26 18.90 0.27
CA GLN A 151 6.63 20.31 0.51
C GLN A 151 5.42 21.25 0.59
N ASP A 152 4.20 20.75 0.36
CA ASP A 152 2.98 21.58 0.34
C ASP A 152 2.02 21.15 1.45
N GLU A 153 1.88 22.00 2.47
CA GLU A 153 1.01 21.74 3.63
C GLU A 153 -0.49 21.68 3.27
N ASN A 154 -0.88 22.15 2.09
CA ASN A 154 -2.27 22.03 1.62
C ASN A 154 -2.62 20.62 1.15
N TYR A 155 -1.63 19.76 0.95
CA TYR A 155 -1.81 18.37 0.59
C TYR A 155 -1.43 17.46 1.78
N PRO A 156 -2.38 17.18 2.68
CA PRO A 156 -2.11 16.33 3.83
C PRO A 156 -1.75 14.91 3.39
N SER A 157 -0.98 14.22 4.23
CA SER A 157 -0.70 12.80 4.02
C SER A 157 -1.97 11.96 4.08
N SER A 158 -1.95 10.86 3.36
CA SER A 158 -2.98 9.81 3.40
C SER A 158 -2.42 8.50 3.95
N ASP A 159 -3.27 7.73 4.62
CA ASP A 159 -2.91 6.37 5.02
C ASP A 159 -2.84 5.46 3.80
N MET A 160 -1.76 4.70 3.70
CA MET A 160 -1.55 3.69 2.68
C MET A 160 -1.16 2.38 3.32
N TYR A 161 -1.77 1.30 2.86
CA TYR A 161 -1.47 -0.06 3.32
C TYR A 161 -0.95 -0.89 2.16
N ILE A 162 0.22 -1.50 2.38
CA ILE A 162 0.89 -2.38 1.42
C ILE A 162 0.93 -3.78 2.03
N VAL A 163 0.36 -4.74 1.34
CA VAL A 163 0.30 -6.15 1.75
C VAL A 163 1.44 -6.90 1.07
N GLU A 164 2.30 -7.56 1.86
CA GLU A 164 3.37 -8.39 1.31
C GLU A 164 2.80 -9.45 0.35
N GLY A 165 3.41 -9.61 -0.80
CA GLY A 165 2.96 -10.54 -1.83
C GLY A 165 1.76 -10.09 -2.66
N VAL A 166 1.12 -8.97 -2.32
CA VAL A 166 -0.08 -8.48 -3.04
C VAL A 166 0.14 -7.08 -3.61
N GLY A 167 0.64 -6.15 -2.80
CA GLY A 167 0.79 -4.74 -3.15
C GLY A 167 -0.17 -3.83 -2.40
N THR A 168 -0.67 -2.79 -3.05
CA THR A 168 -1.60 -1.81 -2.47
C THR A 168 -3.06 -2.13 -2.81
N ARG A 169 -3.99 -1.37 -2.25
CA ARG A 169 -5.40 -1.39 -2.65
C ARG A 169 -5.61 -1.11 -4.15
N ASP A 170 -4.70 -0.35 -4.74
CA ASP A 170 -4.73 -0.01 -6.17
C ASP A 170 -3.92 -1.02 -7.00
N GLY A 171 -3.42 -2.08 -6.35
CA GLY A 171 -2.78 -3.25 -6.95
C GLY A 171 -1.28 -3.35 -6.74
N TRP A 172 -0.59 -4.01 -7.66
CA TRP A 172 0.84 -4.29 -7.54
C TRP A 172 1.72 -3.03 -7.66
N ASN A 173 1.24 -1.97 -8.34
CA ASN A 173 2.00 -0.76 -8.63
C ASN A 173 1.47 0.43 -7.84
N ILE A 174 2.24 0.90 -6.87
CA ILE A 174 1.93 2.06 -6.04
C ILE A 174 1.74 3.36 -6.85
N MET A 175 2.31 3.43 -8.06
CA MET A 175 2.20 4.61 -8.94
C MET A 175 0.85 4.72 -9.64
N ASP A 176 0.04 3.67 -9.68
CA ASP A 176 -1.29 3.69 -10.29
C ASP A 176 -2.28 4.64 -9.56
N LEU A 177 -1.91 5.11 -8.36
CA LEU A 177 -2.63 6.18 -7.67
C LEU A 177 -2.84 7.45 -8.53
N TRP A 178 -2.00 7.67 -9.55
CA TRP A 178 -2.09 8.82 -10.44
C TRP A 178 -3.20 8.74 -11.49
N ARG A 179 -3.56 7.53 -11.90
CA ARG A 179 -4.63 7.31 -12.89
C ARG A 179 -5.99 7.78 -12.40
N THR A 180 -6.14 7.95 -11.09
CA THR A 180 -7.43 8.28 -10.47
C THR A 180 -7.74 9.77 -10.35
N LEU A 181 -6.82 10.66 -10.75
CA LEU A 181 -7.08 12.10 -10.69
C LEU A 181 -7.85 12.54 -11.94
N PRO A 182 -9.15 12.89 -11.83
CA PRO A 182 -9.94 13.35 -12.96
C PRO A 182 -9.39 14.69 -13.47
N THR A 183 -8.81 14.67 -14.64
CA THR A 183 -8.48 15.89 -15.36
C THR A 183 -9.62 16.22 -16.33
N ASN A 184 -10.32 17.33 -16.08
CA ASN A 184 -11.39 17.82 -16.95
C ASN A 184 -12.55 16.83 -17.23
N GLY A 185 -12.89 15.97 -16.26
CA GLY A 185 -14.02 15.05 -16.39
C GLY A 185 -13.78 13.84 -17.30
N ILE A 186 -12.55 13.63 -17.75
CA ILE A 186 -12.10 12.41 -18.45
C ILE A 186 -11.07 11.75 -17.55
N TYR A 187 -11.28 10.49 -17.20
CA TYR A 187 -10.34 9.74 -16.39
C TYR A 187 -10.38 8.25 -16.69
N GLN A 188 -9.24 7.64 -16.51
CA GLN A 188 -9.04 6.20 -16.61
C GLN A 188 -8.70 5.66 -15.24
N VAL A 189 -9.37 4.60 -14.82
CA VAL A 189 -9.19 3.97 -13.51
C VAL A 189 -9.03 2.48 -13.69
N GLU A 190 -8.05 1.90 -13.02
CA GLU A 190 -7.94 0.46 -12.83
C GLU A 190 -8.28 0.11 -11.38
N ASP A 191 -9.48 -0.40 -11.16
CA ASP A 191 -9.91 -0.87 -9.85
C ASP A 191 -9.39 -2.29 -9.62
N PHE A 192 -8.52 -2.49 -8.63
CA PHE A 192 -8.05 -3.82 -8.24
C PHE A 192 -9.24 -4.72 -7.86
N LYS A 193 -9.24 -5.95 -8.36
CA LYS A 193 -10.25 -6.96 -8.03
C LYS A 193 -9.68 -8.08 -7.19
N SER A 194 -8.60 -8.69 -7.65
CA SER A 194 -8.05 -9.90 -7.02
C SER A 194 -6.60 -10.17 -7.43
N CYS A 195 -5.89 -10.92 -6.58
CA CYS A 195 -4.56 -11.45 -6.84
C CYS A 195 -4.60 -12.99 -6.79
N TYR A 196 -3.97 -13.62 -7.75
CA TYR A 196 -3.86 -15.08 -7.86
C TYR A 196 -2.41 -15.53 -7.82
N GLU A 197 -2.19 -16.67 -7.18
CA GLU A 197 -0.91 -17.35 -7.12
C GLU A 197 -1.14 -18.84 -7.31
N ASP A 198 -0.38 -19.49 -8.22
CA ASP A 198 -0.58 -20.89 -8.59
C ASP A 198 -2.02 -21.25 -9.02
N GLY A 199 -2.75 -20.30 -9.58
CA GLY A 199 -4.15 -20.44 -9.99
C GLY A 199 -5.18 -20.32 -8.87
N GLU A 200 -4.74 -20.11 -7.62
CA GLU A 200 -5.62 -19.86 -6.46
C GLU A 200 -5.73 -18.37 -6.18
N CYS A 201 -6.95 -17.90 -5.90
CA CYS A 201 -7.16 -16.54 -5.42
C CYS A 201 -6.59 -16.41 -4.01
N ILE A 202 -5.61 -15.52 -3.84
CA ILE A 202 -4.95 -15.32 -2.55
C ILE A 202 -5.42 -14.05 -1.84
N PHE A 203 -5.99 -13.07 -2.58
CA PHE A 203 -6.40 -11.79 -2.03
C PHE A 203 -7.41 -11.10 -2.95
N THR A 204 -8.36 -10.36 -2.36
CA THR A 204 -9.41 -9.63 -3.08
C THR A 204 -9.53 -8.19 -2.61
N ILE A 205 -10.31 -7.37 -3.32
CA ILE A 205 -10.61 -6.00 -2.92
C ILE A 205 -11.37 -5.94 -1.58
N GLU A 206 -12.20 -6.95 -1.29
CA GLU A 206 -12.93 -7.06 -0.02
C GLU A 206 -11.98 -7.23 1.17
N ASP A 207 -10.85 -7.92 0.98
CA ASP A 207 -9.82 -8.10 2.01
C ASP A 207 -9.14 -6.76 2.33
N PHE A 208 -8.85 -5.93 1.31
CA PHE A 208 -8.39 -4.55 1.54
C PHE A 208 -9.44 -3.73 2.29
N GLN A 209 -10.72 -3.85 1.94
CA GLN A 209 -11.79 -3.13 2.63
C GLN A 209 -11.85 -3.50 4.12
N GLN A 210 -11.60 -4.77 4.47
CA GLN A 210 -11.50 -5.20 5.86
C GLN A 210 -10.31 -4.55 6.58
N ILE A 211 -9.13 -4.43 5.93
CA ILE A 211 -7.98 -3.74 6.52
C ILE A 211 -8.37 -2.30 6.90
N TYR A 212 -8.92 -1.54 5.95
CA TYR A 212 -9.30 -0.15 6.16
C TYR A 212 -10.45 0.03 7.18
N THR A 213 -11.37 -0.91 7.26
CA THR A 213 -12.52 -0.85 8.18
C THR A 213 -12.11 -1.16 9.60
N ASP A 214 -11.30 -2.18 9.81
CA ASP A 214 -10.84 -2.59 11.15
C ASP A 214 -10.01 -1.48 11.80
N ILE A 215 -9.15 -0.82 11.04
CA ILE A 215 -8.34 0.28 11.56
C ILE A 215 -9.21 1.48 11.95
N LYS A 216 -10.24 1.80 11.16
CA LYS A 216 -11.20 2.85 11.52
C LYS A 216 -11.98 2.49 12.79
N SER A 217 -12.32 1.22 13.00
CA SER A 217 -13.01 0.75 14.20
C SER A 217 -12.13 0.88 15.46
N VAL A 218 -10.86 0.50 15.36
CA VAL A 218 -9.88 0.66 16.45
C VAL A 218 -9.68 2.14 16.80
N ASN A 219 -9.53 3.01 15.81
CA ASN A 219 -9.41 4.46 16.04
C ASN A 219 -10.66 5.07 16.66
N ASN A 220 -11.86 4.56 16.37
CA ASN A 220 -13.11 5.02 16.95
C ASN A 220 -13.31 4.50 18.39
N THR A 221 -12.85 3.29 18.71
CA THR A 221 -12.93 2.75 20.08
C THR A 221 -11.97 3.46 21.03
N HIS A 222 -10.82 3.94 20.54
CA HIS A 222 -9.93 4.78 21.35
C HIS A 222 -10.45 6.21 21.60
N LYS A 223 -11.46 6.68 20.86
CA LYS A 223 -12.10 7.98 21.12
C LYS A 223 -13.13 7.97 22.25
N SER A 224 -13.55 6.81 22.76
CA SER A 224 -14.71 6.76 23.68
C SER A 224 -14.41 6.54 25.16
N THR A 225 -13.16 6.31 25.58
CA THR A 225 -12.81 6.31 27.00
C THR A 225 -11.50 7.06 27.23
N ALA A 226 -11.63 8.38 27.36
CA ALA A 226 -10.50 9.21 27.79
C ALA A 226 -10.02 8.71 29.17
N THR A 227 -8.97 7.89 29.16
CA THR A 227 -8.37 7.37 30.38
C THR A 227 -7.77 8.54 31.16
N VAL A 228 -8.17 8.67 32.41
CA VAL A 228 -7.77 9.75 33.31
C VAL A 228 -6.73 9.21 34.29
N TYR A 229 -5.65 9.94 34.50
CA TYR A 229 -4.59 9.59 35.43
C TYR A 229 -4.38 10.71 36.45
N ASN A 230 -4.01 10.36 37.68
CA ASN A 230 -3.53 11.34 38.64
C ASN A 230 -2.07 11.75 38.29
N LEU A 231 -1.53 12.73 39.02
CA LEU A 231 -0.15 13.20 38.80
C LEU A 231 0.94 12.15 39.11
N GLN A 232 0.60 11.07 39.80
CA GLN A 232 1.48 9.93 40.08
C GLN A 232 1.41 8.84 38.99
N GLY A 233 0.63 9.07 37.91
CA GLY A 233 0.49 8.13 36.80
C GLY A 233 -0.48 6.96 37.08
N GLN A 234 -1.23 6.99 38.17
CA GLN A 234 -2.21 5.96 38.47
C GLN A 234 -3.52 6.26 37.72
N ARG A 235 -4.11 5.24 37.12
CA ARG A 235 -5.39 5.35 36.40
C ARG A 235 -6.52 5.63 37.39
N LEU A 236 -7.34 6.63 37.06
CA LEU A 236 -8.55 6.97 37.83
C LEU A 236 -9.76 6.32 37.16
N THR A 237 -10.67 5.81 37.96
CA THR A 237 -11.95 5.24 37.49
C THR A 237 -12.92 6.30 37.02
N ASP A 238 -12.88 7.49 37.66
CA ASP A 238 -13.75 8.62 37.37
C ASP A 238 -12.96 9.92 37.23
N LYS A 239 -13.51 10.89 36.51
CA LYS A 239 -12.94 12.23 36.44
C LYS A 239 -13.07 12.95 37.79
N PRO A 240 -11.97 13.46 38.35
CA PRO A 240 -12.06 14.29 39.53
C PRO A 240 -12.95 15.51 39.32
N GLN A 241 -13.82 15.82 40.27
CA GLN A 241 -14.68 17.01 40.21
C GLN A 241 -13.91 18.31 40.50
N ASN A 242 -12.72 18.21 41.11
CA ASN A 242 -11.81 19.29 41.40
C ASN A 242 -10.38 18.76 41.50
N GLY A 243 -9.40 19.62 41.25
CA GLY A 243 -7.97 19.30 41.27
C GLY A 243 -7.32 19.18 39.91
N ILE A 244 -6.20 18.44 39.84
CA ILE A 244 -5.39 18.30 38.62
C ILE A 244 -5.31 16.84 38.23
N TYR A 245 -5.56 16.55 36.97
CA TYR A 245 -5.40 15.21 36.41
C TYR A 245 -4.84 15.27 34.97
N ILE A 246 -4.42 14.13 34.44
CA ILE A 246 -3.95 13.97 33.06
C ILE A 246 -5.01 13.24 32.26
N GLN A 247 -5.43 13.81 31.13
CA GLN A 247 -6.36 13.21 30.19
C GLN A 247 -5.79 13.38 28.77
N ASN A 248 -5.67 12.27 28.03
CA ASN A 248 -5.09 12.26 26.68
C ASN A 248 -3.70 12.93 26.62
N GLY A 249 -2.84 12.65 27.62
CA GLY A 249 -1.50 13.22 27.71
C GLY A 249 -1.46 14.72 28.09
N LYS A 250 -2.60 15.38 28.32
CA LYS A 250 -2.67 16.79 28.69
C LYS A 250 -3.07 16.98 30.15
N LYS A 251 -2.45 17.95 30.80
CA LYS A 251 -2.80 18.37 32.18
C LYS A 251 -4.13 19.13 32.12
N VAL A 252 -5.11 18.67 32.91
CA VAL A 252 -6.41 19.30 33.08
C VAL A 252 -6.53 19.80 34.52
N VAL A 253 -6.96 21.03 34.70
CA VAL A 253 -7.23 21.66 36.01
C VAL A 253 -8.72 21.93 36.11
N VAL A 254 -9.35 21.32 37.12
CA VAL A 254 -10.76 21.55 37.46
C VAL A 254 -10.81 22.36 38.76
N LYS A 255 -11.51 23.46 38.75
CA LYS A 255 -11.73 24.35 39.91
C LYS A 255 -13.03 24.07 40.57
#